data_8902e0367d89e5f533e1a6fb9df3f284
#
_entry.id   8902e0367d89e5f533e1a6fb9df3f284
#
_cell.length_a   1.000
_cell.length_b   1.000
_cell.length_c   1.000
_cell.angle_alpha   90.00
_cell.angle_beta   90.00
_cell.angle_gamma   90.00
#
_symmetry.space_group_name_H-M   'P 1'
#
loop_
_entity.id
_entity.type
_entity.pdbx_description
1 polymer ?
#
loop_
_entity_poly.entity_id
_entity_poly.type
_entity_poly.pdbx_seq_one_letter_code
_entity_poly.pdbx_strand_id
1 'polypeptide(L)'
;MTLQELIARFRVLAHDKADPPFWSSEDIARWLSDGQTQACIRGRLLREDARDAICRIALVPGQHTYKLHRTVYEIIDVRIKPIVGPSRKLKPVTREWLDAEMPDWRDCNPACAICNSG
;
A
#
# COMPACT_ATOMS: atom_id res chain seq x y z
N MET A 1 -13.94 8.46 21.26
CA MET A 1 -12.75 8.50 22.17
C MET A 1 -11.82 9.59 21.69
N THR A 2 -11.54 10.55 22.54
CA THR A 2 -10.67 11.69 22.24
C THR A 2 -9.21 11.35 22.57
N LEU A 3 -8.25 12.12 22.00
CA LEU A 3 -6.83 11.98 22.34
C LEU A 3 -6.57 12.17 23.84
N GLN A 4 -7.30 13.11 24.46
CA GLN A 4 -7.18 13.37 25.90
C GLN A 4 -7.62 12.17 26.75
N GLU A 5 -8.70 11.49 26.36
CA GLU A 5 -9.14 10.27 27.03
C GLU A 5 -8.13 9.13 26.88
N LEU A 6 -7.48 9.02 25.70
CA LEU A 6 -6.42 8.04 25.47
C LEU A 6 -5.20 8.33 26.34
N ILE A 7 -4.77 9.58 26.43
CA ILE A 7 -3.67 10.02 27.30
C ILE A 7 -3.99 9.74 28.76
N ALA A 8 -5.22 10.04 29.21
CA ALA A 8 -5.64 9.75 30.58
C ALA A 8 -5.60 8.24 30.88
N ARG A 9 -6.09 7.41 29.96
CA ARG A 9 -6.02 5.94 30.12
C ARG A 9 -4.57 5.44 30.14
N PHE A 10 -3.70 5.96 29.29
CA PHE A 10 -2.28 5.62 29.31
C PHE A 10 -1.66 5.91 30.67
N ARG A 11 -1.92 7.10 31.26
CA ARG A 11 -1.41 7.47 32.59
C ARG A 11 -1.88 6.53 33.69
N VAL A 12 -3.12 6.08 33.61
CA VAL A 12 -3.65 5.09 34.55
C VAL A 12 -2.91 3.75 34.42
N LEU A 13 -2.70 3.28 33.19
CA LEU A 13 -2.00 2.01 32.92
C LEU A 13 -0.51 2.09 33.28
N ALA A 14 0.12 3.21 33.04
CA ALA A 14 1.53 3.45 33.34
C ALA A 14 1.78 3.84 34.81
N HIS A 15 0.73 3.92 35.63
CA HIS A 15 0.78 4.44 37.02
C HIS A 15 1.41 5.83 37.15
N ASP A 16 1.33 6.64 36.10
CA ASP A 16 1.89 8.01 36.05
C ASP A 16 0.89 9.01 36.65
N LYS A 17 0.79 9.01 37.98
CA LYS A 17 -0.11 9.89 38.74
C LYS A 17 0.64 11.05 39.44
N ALA A 18 1.92 11.23 39.11
CA ALA A 18 2.72 12.29 39.70
C ALA A 18 2.31 13.67 39.19
N ASP A 19 2.56 14.70 39.98
CA ASP A 19 2.41 16.11 39.57
C ASP A 19 3.74 16.83 39.85
N PRO A 20 4.50 17.23 38.82
CA PRO A 20 4.23 17.05 37.39
C PRO A 20 4.34 15.57 36.94
N PRO A 21 3.60 15.16 35.90
CA PRO A 21 3.63 13.79 35.41
C PRO A 21 4.99 13.44 34.81
N PHE A 22 5.39 12.18 34.94
CA PHE A 22 6.68 11.69 34.46
C PHE A 22 6.79 11.75 32.91
N TRP A 23 5.69 11.40 32.22
CA TRP A 23 5.63 11.42 30.77
C TRP A 23 4.90 12.66 30.26
N SER A 24 5.49 13.37 29.30
CA SER A 24 4.83 14.51 28.68
C SER A 24 3.60 14.06 27.86
N SER A 25 2.56 14.91 27.77
CA SER A 25 1.38 14.59 26.93
C SER A 25 1.75 14.50 25.45
N GLU A 26 2.78 15.23 25.01
CA GLU A 26 3.26 15.20 23.63
C GLU A 26 3.94 13.86 23.30
N ASP A 27 4.75 13.32 24.20
CA ASP A 27 5.40 12.03 24.00
C ASP A 27 4.37 10.90 23.97
N ILE A 28 3.40 10.94 24.88
CA ILE A 28 2.30 9.98 24.87
C ILE A 28 1.50 10.05 23.55
N ALA A 29 1.23 11.26 23.04
CA ALA A 29 0.53 11.44 21.77
C ALA A 29 1.33 10.88 20.59
N ARG A 30 2.67 11.04 20.58
CA ARG A 30 3.55 10.43 19.57
C ARG A 30 3.48 8.91 19.62
N TRP A 31 3.62 8.31 20.79
CA TRP A 31 3.55 6.85 20.94
C TRP A 31 2.18 6.28 20.53
N LEU A 32 1.10 6.98 20.84
CA LEU A 32 -0.24 6.59 20.37
C LEU A 32 -0.34 6.67 18.84
N SER A 33 0.23 7.68 18.21
CA SER A 33 0.29 7.82 16.75
C SER A 33 1.12 6.71 16.10
N ASP A 34 2.28 6.39 16.68
CA ASP A 34 3.12 5.29 16.21
C ASP A 34 2.40 3.94 16.35
N GLY A 35 1.73 3.72 17.48
CA GLY A 35 0.90 2.55 17.72
C GLY A 35 -0.23 2.41 16.71
N GLN A 36 -0.91 3.50 16.39
CA GLN A 36 -1.95 3.54 15.35
C GLN A 36 -1.38 3.17 13.98
N THR A 37 -0.24 3.73 13.61
CA THR A 37 0.45 3.42 12.36
C THR A 37 0.80 1.94 12.28
N GLN A 38 1.38 1.38 13.34
CA GLN A 38 1.70 -0.05 13.41
C GLN A 38 0.45 -0.93 13.32
N ALA A 39 -0.63 -0.56 13.97
CA ALA A 39 -1.90 -1.29 13.91
C ALA A 39 -2.48 -1.26 12.49
N CYS A 40 -2.45 -0.12 11.81
CA CYS A 40 -2.91 0.01 10.42
C CYS A 40 -2.11 -0.87 9.45
N ILE A 41 -0.78 -0.89 9.60
CA ILE A 41 0.11 -1.70 8.77
C ILE A 41 -0.11 -3.19 9.02
N ARG A 42 -0.02 -3.63 10.27
CA ARG A 42 -0.12 -5.05 10.63
C ARG A 42 -1.53 -5.62 10.44
N GLY A 43 -2.54 -4.83 10.76
CA GLY A 43 -3.94 -5.21 10.61
C GLY A 43 -4.49 -5.01 9.21
N ARG A 44 -3.74 -4.37 8.29
CA ARG A 44 -4.20 -3.99 6.94
C ARG A 44 -5.55 -3.28 6.99
N LEU A 45 -5.70 -2.36 7.95
CA LEU A 45 -6.98 -1.74 8.27
C LEU A 45 -7.42 -0.72 7.24
N LEU A 46 -6.46 -0.09 6.56
CA LEU A 46 -6.72 0.90 5.52
C LEU A 46 -6.56 0.24 4.15
N ARG A 47 -7.66 0.15 3.43
CA ARG A 47 -7.70 -0.30 2.03
C ARG A 47 -8.16 0.86 1.17
N GLU A 48 -7.50 1.03 0.04
CA GLU A 48 -7.83 2.07 -0.92
C GLU A 48 -8.08 1.45 -2.29
N ASP A 49 -9.24 1.72 -2.87
CA ASP A 49 -9.64 1.25 -4.19
C ASP A 49 -10.33 2.33 -5.04
N ALA A 50 -10.63 3.47 -4.43
CA ALA A 50 -11.47 4.50 -5.03
C ALA A 50 -10.67 5.67 -5.63
N ARG A 51 -9.52 6.02 -5.07
CA ARG A 51 -8.75 7.19 -5.52
C ARG A 51 -7.94 6.89 -6.76
N ASP A 52 -8.32 7.47 -7.89
CA ASP A 52 -7.66 7.28 -9.18
C ASP A 52 -6.16 7.63 -9.14
N ALA A 53 -5.78 8.68 -8.41
CA ALA A 53 -4.39 9.10 -8.27
C ALA A 53 -3.49 8.06 -7.57
N ILE A 54 -4.06 7.19 -6.75
CA ILE A 54 -3.33 6.16 -5.99
C ILE A 54 -3.49 4.78 -6.64
N CYS A 55 -4.71 4.46 -7.08
CA CYS A 55 -5.12 3.11 -7.45
C CYS A 55 -5.10 2.85 -8.95
N ARG A 56 -5.00 3.89 -9.78
CA ARG A 56 -5.02 3.74 -11.24
C ARG A 56 -3.71 4.15 -11.86
N ILE A 57 -3.22 3.31 -12.75
CA ILE A 57 -2.02 3.56 -13.56
C ILE A 57 -2.42 3.42 -15.01
N ALA A 58 -2.21 4.48 -15.81
CA ALA A 58 -2.38 4.42 -17.23
C ALA A 58 -1.22 3.62 -17.85
N LEU A 59 -1.54 2.55 -18.56
CA LEU A 59 -0.55 1.73 -19.24
C LEU A 59 -0.13 2.39 -20.54
N VAL A 60 1.16 2.41 -20.78
CA VAL A 60 1.78 2.95 -22.00
C VAL A 60 2.44 1.81 -22.76
N PRO A 61 2.15 1.63 -24.06
CA PRO A 61 2.81 0.59 -24.85
C PRO A 61 4.34 0.73 -24.80
N GLY A 62 5.04 -0.38 -24.58
CA GLY A 62 6.50 -0.42 -24.49
C GLY A 62 7.09 -0.02 -23.12
N GLN A 63 6.27 0.37 -22.17
CA GLN A 63 6.73 0.66 -20.81
C GLN A 63 6.51 -0.56 -19.90
N HIS A 64 7.59 -1.09 -19.31
CA HIS A 64 7.54 -2.31 -18.50
C HIS A 64 7.41 -2.04 -17.01
N THR A 65 7.81 -0.86 -16.54
CA THR A 65 7.85 -0.53 -15.12
C THR A 65 7.07 0.75 -14.84
N TYR A 66 6.31 0.72 -13.76
CA TYR A 66 5.50 1.84 -13.29
C TYR A 66 5.79 2.10 -11.83
N LYS A 67 5.93 3.38 -11.47
CA LYS A 67 6.06 3.77 -10.07
C LYS A 67 4.70 3.75 -9.41
N LEU A 68 4.64 3.10 -8.25
CA LEU A 68 3.47 3.17 -7.40
C LEU A 68 3.44 4.50 -6.63
N HIS A 69 2.25 4.91 -6.24
CA HIS A 69 2.11 6.07 -5.38
C HIS A 69 2.80 5.79 -4.03
N ARG A 70 3.49 6.80 -3.47
CA ARG A 70 4.31 6.66 -2.26
C ARG A 70 3.54 6.18 -1.03
N THR A 71 2.23 6.32 -1.00
CA THR A 71 1.37 5.87 0.11
C THR A 71 0.98 4.41 0.02
N VAL A 72 1.28 3.73 -1.11
CA VAL A 72 0.99 2.30 -1.27
C VAL A 72 2.02 1.51 -0.47
N TYR A 73 1.55 0.82 0.55
CA TYR A 73 2.37 -0.07 1.36
C TYR A 73 2.38 -1.49 0.80
N GLU A 74 1.23 -2.00 0.40
CA GLU A 74 1.07 -3.36 -0.13
C GLU A 74 0.01 -3.37 -1.23
N ILE A 75 0.23 -4.19 -2.24
CA ILE A 75 -0.74 -4.44 -3.31
C ILE A 75 -1.52 -5.70 -2.94
N ILE A 76 -2.84 -5.57 -2.81
CA ILE A 76 -3.73 -6.69 -2.49
C ILE A 76 -4.24 -7.35 -3.75
N ASP A 77 -4.61 -6.54 -4.74
CA ASP A 77 -5.18 -7.00 -6.01
C ASP A 77 -4.80 -6.05 -7.14
N VAL A 78 -4.58 -6.59 -8.31
CA VAL A 78 -4.33 -5.82 -9.53
C VAL A 78 -5.27 -6.30 -10.62
N ARG A 79 -5.92 -5.34 -11.28
CA ARG A 79 -6.80 -5.61 -12.40
C ARG A 79 -6.43 -4.74 -13.59
N ILE A 80 -6.46 -5.32 -14.77
CA ILE A 80 -6.36 -4.57 -16.01
C ILE A 80 -7.77 -4.27 -16.53
N LYS A 81 -8.02 -3.02 -16.88
CA LYS A 81 -9.26 -2.59 -17.53
C LYS A 81 -8.93 -2.21 -18.98
N PRO A 82 -9.20 -3.08 -19.95
CA PRO A 82 -8.98 -2.75 -21.35
C PRO A 82 -9.98 -1.66 -21.81
N ILE A 83 -9.67 -0.98 -22.90
CA ILE A 83 -10.55 0.03 -23.51
C ILE A 83 -11.88 -0.63 -23.92
N VAL A 84 -11.80 -1.87 -24.41
CA VAL A 84 -12.97 -2.69 -24.82
C VAL A 84 -12.91 -4.02 -24.09
N GLY A 85 -13.98 -4.35 -23.37
CA GLY A 85 -14.13 -5.61 -22.69
C GLY A 85 -14.12 -5.53 -21.15
N PRO A 86 -14.33 -6.67 -20.46
CA PRO A 86 -14.39 -6.72 -19.01
C PRO A 86 -13.00 -6.58 -18.37
N SER A 87 -12.98 -6.06 -17.15
CA SER A 87 -11.74 -6.02 -16.36
C SER A 87 -11.30 -7.43 -15.99
N ARG A 88 -9.98 -7.67 -16.07
CA ARG A 88 -9.37 -8.98 -15.76
C ARG A 88 -8.45 -8.85 -14.57
N LYS A 89 -8.51 -9.79 -13.66
CA LYS A 89 -7.59 -9.91 -12.54
C LYS A 89 -6.24 -10.40 -13.05
N LEU A 90 -5.15 -9.74 -12.63
CA LEU A 90 -3.79 -10.16 -12.94
C LEU A 90 -3.26 -11.05 -11.82
N LYS A 91 -2.52 -12.07 -12.20
CA LYS A 91 -1.80 -12.93 -11.28
C LYS A 91 -0.40 -12.33 -11.04
N PRO A 92 -0.02 -12.04 -9.78
CA PRO A 92 1.33 -11.61 -9.49
C PRO A 92 2.33 -12.75 -9.77
N VAL A 93 3.42 -12.41 -10.43
CA VAL A 93 4.52 -13.33 -10.69
C VAL A 93 5.83 -12.67 -10.26
N THR A 94 6.83 -13.47 -9.95
CA THR A 94 8.16 -12.96 -9.60
C THR A 94 8.95 -12.62 -10.85
N ARG A 95 9.99 -11.80 -10.68
CA ARG A 95 10.92 -11.47 -11.77
C ARG A 95 11.66 -12.73 -12.26
N GLU A 96 12.05 -13.60 -11.35
CA GLU A 96 12.72 -14.85 -11.66
C GLU A 96 11.84 -15.76 -12.52
N TRP A 97 10.56 -15.81 -12.23
CA TRP A 97 9.59 -16.54 -13.06
C TRP A 97 9.51 -15.96 -14.48
N LEU A 98 9.42 -14.62 -14.59
CA LEU A 98 9.40 -13.95 -15.90
C LEU A 98 10.68 -14.20 -16.70
N ASP A 99 11.84 -14.13 -16.06
CA ASP A 99 13.13 -14.38 -16.72
C ASP A 99 13.27 -15.83 -17.19
N ALA A 100 12.63 -16.79 -16.51
CA ALA A 100 12.63 -18.21 -16.88
C ALA A 100 11.62 -18.54 -17.99
N GLU A 101 10.39 -18.05 -17.88
CA GLU A 101 9.28 -18.42 -18.76
C GLU A 101 9.12 -17.49 -19.97
N MET A 102 9.53 -16.22 -19.83
CA MET A 102 9.38 -15.19 -20.85
C MET A 102 10.64 -14.30 -20.89
N PRO A 103 11.80 -14.82 -21.31
CA PRO A 103 13.07 -14.09 -21.21
C PRO A 103 13.07 -12.75 -21.94
N ASP A 104 12.26 -12.60 -22.99
CA ASP A 104 12.15 -11.39 -23.79
C ASP A 104 11.15 -10.35 -23.24
N TRP A 105 10.66 -10.55 -22.02
CA TRP A 105 9.61 -9.68 -21.48
C TRP A 105 10.03 -8.19 -21.33
N ARG A 106 11.35 -7.95 -21.21
CA ARG A 106 11.91 -6.57 -21.17
C ARG A 106 12.00 -5.92 -22.53
N ASP A 107 12.17 -6.73 -23.57
CA ASP A 107 12.40 -6.29 -24.94
C ASP A 107 11.11 -6.32 -25.78
N CYS A 108 9.97 -6.60 -25.14
CA CYS A 108 8.69 -6.75 -25.80
C CYS A 108 8.30 -5.42 -26.49
N ASN A 109 8.49 -5.39 -27.80
CA ASN A 109 8.04 -4.28 -28.64
C ASN A 109 6.54 -4.48 -28.96
N PRO A 110 5.71 -3.43 -29.02
CA PRO A 110 4.30 -3.54 -29.42
C PRO A 110 4.07 -4.20 -30.78
N ALA A 111 5.10 -4.34 -31.60
CA ALA A 111 5.08 -5.12 -32.85
C ALA A 111 5.31 -6.64 -32.65
N CYS A 112 5.62 -7.11 -31.45
CA CYS A 112 5.83 -8.52 -31.18
C CYS A 112 4.47 -9.26 -31.07
N ALA A 113 4.31 -10.34 -31.82
CA ALA A 113 3.09 -11.14 -31.88
C ALA A 113 2.64 -11.70 -30.51
N ILE A 114 3.56 -11.85 -29.55
CA ILE A 114 3.30 -12.34 -28.21
C ILE A 114 2.57 -11.28 -27.35
N CYS A 115 2.77 -9.99 -27.62
CA CYS A 115 2.09 -8.91 -26.90
C CYS A 115 0.65 -8.67 -27.43
N ASN A 116 0.31 -9.24 -28.59
CA ASN A 116 -1.02 -9.09 -29.23
C ASN A 116 -1.97 -10.27 -29.01
N SER A 117 -1.51 -11.34 -28.38
CA SER A 117 -2.34 -12.53 -28.09
C SER A 117 -2.86 -12.51 -26.66
N GLY A 118 -3.64 -11.47 -26.30
CA GLY A 118 -4.30 -11.36 -24.99
C GLY A 118 -5.78 -11.11 -25.13
#